data_19195f318d8d4b9791b4a2eb4f4182f6
#
_entry.id   19195f318d8d4b9791b4a2eb4f4182f6
#
_cell.length_a   1.000
_cell.length_b   1.000
_cell.length_c   1.000
_cell.angle_alpha   90.00
_cell.angle_beta   90.00
_cell.angle_gamma   90.00
#
_symmetry.space_group_name_H-M   'P 1'
#
loop_
_entity.id
_entity.type
_entity.pdbx_description
1 polymer ?
#
loop_
_entity_poly.entity_id
_entity_poly.type
_entity_poly.pdbx_seq_one_letter_code
_entity_poly.pdbx_strand_id
1 'polypeptide(L)'
;DSLSGSTDSGHSVAMDMSPDVGGRNQGPRPMEMLLLGMGGCTLIDVMLILRKSRQKFSGLRVELEATRADNIPKVFTRIHAHFVVSGDGLDPKKVARAIDLSADKYCSASQMLGAVAQITHDFEIVPD
;
A
#
# COMPACT_ATOMS: atom_id res chain seq x y z
N ASP A 1 -21.10 2.92 -16.01
CA ASP A 1 -19.98 2.93 -16.95
C ASP A 1 -18.68 2.66 -16.22
N SER A 2 -17.86 1.79 -16.80
CA SER A 2 -16.55 1.48 -16.26
C SER A 2 -15.47 2.28 -17.00
N LEU A 3 -14.33 2.41 -16.34
CA LEU A 3 -13.16 3.08 -16.90
C LEU A 3 -12.06 2.06 -17.11
N SER A 4 -11.25 2.25 -18.12
CA SER A 4 -10.11 1.38 -18.39
C SER A 4 -8.86 2.23 -18.63
N GLY A 5 -7.78 1.83 -17.99
CA GLY A 5 -6.48 2.47 -18.18
C GLY A 5 -5.44 1.46 -18.64
N SER A 6 -4.55 1.91 -19.52
CA SER A 6 -3.44 1.07 -20.00
C SER A 6 -2.11 1.67 -19.59
N THR A 7 -1.13 0.82 -19.32
CA THR A 7 0.20 1.24 -18.89
C THR A 7 1.23 0.93 -19.97
N ASP A 8 2.33 1.66 -19.95
CA ASP A 8 3.46 1.41 -20.87
C ASP A 8 4.07 0.02 -20.65
N SER A 9 3.88 -0.56 -19.45
CA SER A 9 4.36 -1.91 -19.17
C SER A 9 3.48 -3.02 -19.77
N GLY A 10 2.43 -2.64 -20.51
CA GLY A 10 1.61 -3.59 -21.26
C GLY A 10 0.43 -4.17 -20.49
N HIS A 11 -0.07 -3.44 -19.51
CA HIS A 11 -1.19 -3.90 -18.67
C HIS A 11 -2.38 -2.97 -18.79
N SER A 12 -3.57 -3.55 -18.59
CA SER A 12 -4.81 -2.77 -18.53
C SER A 12 -5.48 -3.00 -17.18
N VAL A 13 -6.04 -1.94 -16.63
CA VAL A 13 -6.72 -1.96 -15.33
C VAL A 13 -8.10 -1.35 -15.50
N ALA A 14 -9.11 -2.04 -14.97
CA ALA A 14 -10.48 -1.53 -14.93
C ALA A 14 -10.70 -0.81 -13.59
N MET A 15 -11.39 0.32 -13.67
CA MET A 15 -11.85 1.09 -12.50
C MET A 15 -13.32 1.42 -12.71
N ASP A 16 -14.02 1.72 -11.63
CA ASP A 16 -15.42 2.11 -11.74
C ASP A 16 -15.79 3.12 -10.67
N MET A 17 -16.85 3.86 -10.94
CA MET A 17 -17.47 4.74 -9.97
C MET A 17 -18.29 3.94 -8.97
N SER A 18 -18.59 4.55 -7.84
CA SER A 18 -19.49 3.96 -6.87
C SER A 18 -20.92 3.86 -7.46
N PRO A 19 -21.72 2.86 -7.05
CA PRO A 19 -23.08 2.68 -7.56
C PRO A 19 -23.98 3.90 -7.33
N ASP A 20 -23.80 4.66 -6.25
CA ASP A 20 -24.62 5.84 -5.95
C ASP A 20 -24.35 7.01 -6.90
N VAL A 21 -23.31 6.96 -7.73
CA VAL A 21 -23.05 7.96 -8.77
C VAL A 21 -23.06 7.34 -10.18
N GLY A 22 -23.67 6.18 -10.34
CA GLY A 22 -23.87 5.55 -11.64
C GLY A 22 -22.93 4.42 -11.99
N GLY A 23 -22.04 4.03 -11.08
CA GLY A 23 -21.15 2.90 -11.29
C GLY A 23 -21.85 1.57 -11.13
N ARG A 24 -21.20 0.50 -11.58
CA ARG A 24 -21.68 -0.88 -11.49
C ARG A 24 -20.82 -1.75 -10.61
N ASN A 25 -19.90 -1.14 -9.86
CA ASN A 25 -18.97 -1.85 -8.99
C ASN A 25 -18.17 -2.94 -9.74
N GLN A 26 -17.71 -2.61 -10.94
CA GLN A 26 -16.95 -3.53 -11.79
C GLN A 26 -15.43 -3.33 -11.67
N GLY A 27 -15.00 -2.52 -10.74
CA GLY A 27 -13.59 -2.29 -10.47
C GLY A 27 -13.41 -1.38 -9.27
N PRO A 28 -12.18 -1.26 -8.80
CA PRO A 28 -11.88 -0.35 -7.68
C PRO A 28 -12.12 1.10 -8.09
N ARG A 29 -12.36 1.94 -7.10
CA ARG A 29 -12.45 3.39 -7.29
C ARG A 29 -11.06 3.95 -7.59
N PRO A 30 -10.96 5.03 -8.36
CA PRO A 30 -9.65 5.64 -8.63
C PRO A 30 -8.83 5.97 -7.38
N MET A 31 -9.46 6.49 -6.33
CA MET A 31 -8.73 6.78 -5.09
C MET A 31 -8.27 5.50 -4.37
N GLU A 32 -9.01 4.41 -4.48
CA GLU A 32 -8.56 3.11 -3.98
C GLU A 32 -7.32 2.62 -4.72
N MET A 33 -7.21 2.92 -6.01
CA MET A 33 -6.03 2.57 -6.80
C MET A 33 -4.77 3.27 -6.29
N LEU A 34 -4.90 4.50 -5.80
CA LEU A 34 -3.77 5.22 -5.19
C LEU A 34 -3.28 4.50 -3.93
N LEU A 35 -4.21 4.01 -3.10
CA LEU A 35 -3.86 3.22 -1.91
C LEU A 35 -3.21 1.90 -2.29
N LEU A 36 -3.78 1.19 -3.25
CA LEU A 36 -3.21 -0.07 -3.72
C LEU A 36 -1.82 0.13 -4.30
N GLY A 37 -1.62 1.22 -5.04
CA GLY A 37 -0.30 1.57 -5.57
C GLY A 37 0.72 1.81 -4.46
N MET A 38 0.33 2.54 -3.42
CA MET A 38 1.19 2.75 -2.26
C MET A 38 1.50 1.41 -1.56
N GLY A 39 0.48 0.58 -1.36
CA GLY A 39 0.66 -0.74 -0.74
C GLY A 39 1.64 -1.61 -1.52
N GLY A 40 1.48 -1.70 -2.83
CA GLY A 40 2.38 -2.46 -3.69
C GLY A 40 3.80 -1.90 -3.69
N CYS A 41 3.92 -0.58 -3.75
CA CYS A 41 5.21 0.10 -3.75
C CYS A 41 6.01 -0.21 -2.47
N THR A 42 5.37 -0.07 -1.30
CA THR A 42 6.04 -0.34 -0.03
C THR A 42 6.35 -1.84 0.17
N LEU A 43 5.46 -2.73 -0.29
CA LEU A 43 5.71 -4.18 -0.19
C LEU A 43 6.92 -4.61 -1.00
N ILE A 44 7.12 -4.05 -2.17
CA ILE A 44 8.32 -4.34 -2.99
C ILE A 44 9.58 -3.98 -2.23
N ASP A 45 9.63 -2.79 -1.64
CA ASP A 45 10.79 -2.35 -0.86
C ASP A 45 11.06 -3.27 0.33
N VAL A 46 10.02 -3.55 1.10
CA VAL A 46 10.15 -4.40 2.31
C VAL A 46 10.63 -5.78 1.92
N MET A 47 10.05 -6.35 0.86
CA MET A 47 10.44 -7.66 0.36
C MET A 47 11.92 -7.70 -0.03
N LEU A 48 12.38 -6.71 -0.79
CA LEU A 48 13.76 -6.65 -1.24
C LEU A 48 14.73 -6.46 -0.07
N ILE A 49 14.38 -5.61 0.90
CA ILE A 49 15.23 -5.37 2.06
C ILE A 49 15.29 -6.61 2.95
N LEU A 50 14.17 -7.29 3.18
CA LEU A 50 14.15 -8.53 3.96
C LEU A 50 14.99 -9.62 3.32
N ARG A 51 14.89 -9.78 2.00
CA ARG A 51 15.74 -10.75 1.27
C ARG A 51 17.21 -10.40 1.41
N LYS A 52 17.57 -9.15 1.28
CA LYS A 52 18.95 -8.68 1.39
C LYS A 52 19.49 -8.87 2.81
N SER A 53 18.62 -8.78 3.82
CA SER A 53 18.95 -9.01 5.22
C SER A 53 18.89 -10.49 5.60
N ARG A 54 18.65 -11.37 4.63
CA ARG A 54 18.56 -12.81 4.82
C ARG A 54 17.44 -13.24 5.76
N GLN A 55 16.34 -12.47 5.74
CA GLN A 55 15.15 -12.83 6.48
C GLN A 55 14.26 -13.70 5.60
N LYS A 56 13.99 -14.92 6.05
CA LYS A 56 13.19 -15.88 5.28
C LYS A 56 11.72 -15.76 5.66
N PHE A 57 11.03 -14.86 4.99
CA PHE A 57 9.59 -14.73 5.16
C PHE A 57 8.86 -15.66 4.19
N SER A 58 7.72 -16.18 4.63
CA SER A 58 6.84 -17.04 3.82
C SER A 58 5.66 -16.25 3.26
N GLY A 59 5.31 -15.14 3.88
CA GLY A 59 4.23 -14.29 3.42
C GLY A 59 4.47 -12.84 3.85
N LEU A 60 3.91 -11.93 3.06
CA LEU A 60 4.01 -10.51 3.33
C LEU A 60 2.77 -9.82 2.78
N ARG A 61 2.05 -9.11 3.64
CA ARG A 61 0.92 -8.32 3.20
C ARG A 61 0.86 -7.01 3.96
N VAL A 62 0.16 -6.05 3.41
CA VAL A 62 -0.12 -4.78 4.08
C VAL A 62 -1.62 -4.50 4.00
N GLU A 63 -2.17 -4.07 5.13
CA GLU A 63 -3.56 -3.63 5.26
C GLU A 63 -3.54 -2.12 5.40
N LEU A 64 -4.31 -1.45 4.56
CA LEU A 64 -4.31 0.01 4.51
C LEU A 64 -5.67 0.53 4.94
N GLU A 65 -5.66 1.46 5.90
CA GLU A 65 -6.83 2.21 6.30
C GLU A 65 -6.58 3.68 6.01
N ALA A 66 -7.58 4.36 5.45
CA ALA A 66 -7.41 5.74 5.07
C ALA A 66 -8.66 6.56 5.38
N THR A 67 -8.44 7.82 5.72
CA THR A 67 -9.48 8.82 5.90
C THR A 67 -9.30 9.89 4.83
N ARG A 68 -10.41 10.35 4.27
CA ARG A 68 -10.42 11.40 3.26
C ARG A 68 -10.99 12.68 3.83
N ALA A 69 -10.63 13.81 3.22
CA ALA A 69 -11.21 15.10 3.56
C ALA A 69 -12.74 15.11 3.32
N ASP A 70 -13.47 15.85 4.13
CA ASP A 70 -14.93 15.93 4.03
C ASP A 70 -15.39 16.71 2.81
N ASN A 71 -14.61 17.68 2.38
CA ASN A 71 -14.94 18.58 1.27
C ASN A 71 -14.05 18.34 0.06
N ILE A 72 -14.55 18.69 -1.11
CA ILE A 72 -13.82 18.59 -2.37
C ILE A 72 -12.68 19.62 -2.41
N PRO A 73 -11.46 19.22 -2.78
CA PRO A 73 -11.05 17.87 -3.18
C PRO A 73 -10.89 16.95 -1.97
N LYS A 74 -11.50 15.76 -2.08
CA LYS A 74 -11.49 14.78 -1.00
C LYS A 74 -10.20 13.98 -1.01
N VAL A 75 -9.10 14.66 -0.71
CA VAL A 75 -7.78 14.03 -0.63
C VAL A 75 -7.69 13.12 0.59
N PHE A 76 -6.73 12.20 0.58
CA PHE A 76 -6.42 11.45 1.78
C PHE A 76 -5.81 12.40 2.81
N THR A 77 -6.33 12.33 4.04
CA THR A 77 -5.80 13.09 5.17
C THR A 77 -4.97 12.22 6.10
N ARG A 78 -5.30 10.93 6.19
CA ARG A 78 -4.59 9.96 7.03
C ARG A 78 -4.56 8.63 6.31
N ILE A 79 -3.43 7.95 6.37
CA ILE A 79 -3.26 6.59 5.87
C ILE A 79 -2.46 5.82 6.91
N HIS A 80 -2.99 4.68 7.34
CA HIS A 80 -2.28 3.77 8.24
C HIS A 80 -2.00 2.47 7.52
N ALA A 81 -0.73 2.04 7.52
CA ALA A 81 -0.29 0.81 6.91
C ALA A 81 0.08 -0.20 8.00
N HIS A 82 -0.64 -1.31 8.05
CA HIS A 82 -0.35 -2.42 8.96
C HIS A 82 0.26 -3.56 8.18
N PHE A 83 1.51 -3.88 8.46
CA PHE A 83 2.23 -4.95 7.78
C PHE A 83 2.10 -6.25 8.55
N VAL A 84 1.86 -7.34 7.84
CA VAL A 84 1.87 -8.68 8.43
C VAL A 84 2.94 -9.50 7.72
N VAL A 85 3.94 -9.91 8.46
CA VAL A 85 5.07 -10.68 7.95
C VAL A 85 5.00 -12.07 8.54
N SER A 86 4.90 -13.08 7.68
CA SER A 86 4.83 -14.47 8.09
C SER A 86 6.18 -15.14 7.93
N GLY A 87 6.55 -15.98 8.87
CA GLY A 87 7.78 -16.75 8.81
C GLY A 87 8.28 -17.14 10.18
N ASP A 88 9.09 -18.19 10.22
CA ASP A 88 9.71 -18.64 11.45
C ASP A 88 11.13 -18.09 11.53
N GLY A 89 11.57 -17.70 12.72
CA GLY A 89 12.92 -17.23 12.94
C GLY A 89 13.22 -15.83 12.42
N LEU A 90 12.18 -15.03 12.15
CA LEU A 90 12.37 -13.64 11.73
C LEU A 90 12.88 -12.79 12.89
N ASP A 91 13.82 -11.89 12.58
CA ASP A 91 14.34 -10.94 13.54
C ASP A 91 13.45 -9.68 13.53
N PRO A 92 12.72 -9.38 14.62
CA PRO A 92 11.83 -8.22 14.66
C PRO A 92 12.55 -6.90 14.38
N LYS A 93 13.81 -6.76 14.76
CA LYS A 93 14.57 -5.53 14.51
C LYS A 93 14.84 -5.34 13.01
N LYS A 94 15.12 -6.42 12.30
CA LYS A 94 15.36 -6.36 10.85
C LYS A 94 14.06 -6.13 10.10
N VAL A 95 12.96 -6.71 10.58
CA VAL A 95 11.64 -6.45 10.00
C VAL A 95 11.24 -4.98 10.19
N ALA A 96 11.39 -4.46 11.41
CA ALA A 96 11.12 -3.05 11.69
C ALA A 96 11.95 -2.13 10.81
N ARG A 97 13.24 -2.42 10.67
CA ARG A 97 14.15 -1.61 9.84
C ARG A 97 13.72 -1.60 8.38
N ALA A 98 13.32 -2.76 7.84
CA ALA A 98 12.87 -2.84 6.46
C ALA A 98 11.64 -1.96 6.21
N ILE A 99 10.68 -2.01 7.12
CA ILE A 99 9.46 -1.22 7.03
C ILE A 99 9.76 0.27 7.18
N ASP A 100 10.58 0.65 8.16
CA ASP A 100 10.95 2.05 8.38
C ASP A 100 11.70 2.63 7.18
N LEU A 101 12.62 1.87 6.59
CA LEU A 101 13.35 2.33 5.41
C LEU A 101 12.43 2.55 4.22
N SER A 102 11.46 1.66 4.01
CA SER A 102 10.48 1.84 2.95
C SER A 102 9.63 3.09 3.19
N ALA A 103 9.05 3.21 4.39
CA ALA A 103 8.15 4.30 4.72
C ALA A 103 8.84 5.66 4.69
N ASP A 104 10.06 5.74 5.23
CA ASP A 104 10.73 7.02 5.45
C ASP A 104 11.61 7.43 4.26
N LYS A 105 12.01 6.50 3.41
CA LYS A 105 13.02 6.80 2.39
C LYS A 105 12.69 6.28 1.00
N TYR A 106 12.36 5.00 0.85
CA TYR A 106 12.37 4.36 -0.46
C TYR A 106 11.03 4.31 -1.18
N CYS A 107 9.90 4.28 -0.47
CA CYS A 107 8.60 4.17 -1.12
C CYS A 107 8.22 5.49 -1.78
N SER A 108 8.31 5.54 -3.11
CA SER A 108 7.97 6.75 -3.87
C SER A 108 6.52 7.16 -3.66
N ALA A 109 5.60 6.21 -3.61
CA ALA A 109 4.19 6.49 -3.40
C ALA A 109 3.94 7.09 -2.01
N SER A 110 4.59 6.55 -0.97
CA SER A 110 4.47 7.09 0.39
C SER A 110 5.03 8.51 0.48
N GLN A 111 6.11 8.80 -0.22
CA GLN A 111 6.67 10.15 -0.24
C GLN A 111 5.70 11.13 -0.90
N MET A 112 5.07 10.74 -2.00
CA MET A 112 4.10 11.59 -2.70
C MET A 112 2.84 11.80 -1.86
N LEU A 113 2.24 10.73 -1.38
CA LEU A 113 1.00 10.83 -0.59
C LEU A 113 1.25 11.47 0.77
N GLY A 114 2.43 11.25 1.34
CA GLY A 114 2.82 11.84 2.62
C GLY A 114 3.00 13.35 2.59
N ALA A 115 3.11 13.94 1.41
CA ALA A 115 3.13 15.41 1.28
C ALA A 115 1.77 16.02 1.61
N VAL A 116 0.69 15.25 1.54
CA VAL A 116 -0.68 15.70 1.78
C VAL A 116 -1.31 14.99 2.98
N ALA A 117 -1.07 13.70 3.13
CA ALA A 117 -1.67 12.87 4.18
C ALA A 117 -0.64 12.57 5.28
N GLN A 118 -1.16 12.40 6.51
CA GLN A 118 -0.36 11.85 7.61
C GLN A 118 -0.32 10.34 7.44
N ILE A 119 0.87 9.78 7.22
CA ILE A 119 1.05 8.35 7.04
C ILE A 119 1.70 7.75 8.29
N THR A 120 1.09 6.70 8.81
CA THR A 120 1.61 5.95 9.96
C THR A 120 1.70 4.47 9.59
N HIS A 121 2.49 3.73 10.34
CA HIS A 121 2.61 2.29 10.11
C HIS A 121 2.91 1.54 11.41
N ASP A 122 2.57 0.26 11.40
CA ASP A 122 2.98 -0.70 12.40
C ASP A 122 3.10 -2.08 11.73
N PHE A 123 3.47 -3.08 12.48
CA PHE A 123 3.59 -4.42 11.91
C PHE A 123 3.39 -5.49 12.99
N GLU A 124 3.12 -6.68 12.51
CA GLU A 124 3.16 -7.89 13.33
C GLU A 124 3.89 -9.00 12.58
N ILE A 125 4.51 -9.88 13.33
CA ILE A 125 5.12 -11.09 12.80
C ILE A 125 4.25 -12.26 13.24
N VAL A 126 3.86 -13.10 12.28
CA VAL A 126 3.06 -14.28 12.58
C VAL A 126 3.84 -15.53 12.18
N PRO A 127 3.74 -16.63 12.94
CA PRO A 127 4.42 -17.86 12.59
C PRO A 127 3.80 -18.51 11.35
N ASP A 128 4.57 -19.38 10.73
CA ASP A 128 4.08 -20.19 9.62
C ASP A 128 3.01 -21.19 10.06
#